data_e19844da3eee2fa3ad644be2e26b3c9a
#
_entry.id   e19844da3eee2fa3ad644be2e26b3c9a
#
_cell.length_a   1.000
_cell.length_b   1.000
_cell.length_c   1.000
_cell.angle_alpha   90.00
_cell.angle_beta   90.00
_cell.angle_gamma   90.00
#
_symmetry.space_group_name_H-M   'P 1'
#
loop_
_entity.id
_entity.type
_entity.pdbx_description
1 polymer ?
#
loop_
_entity_poly.entity_id
_entity_poly.type
_entity_poly.pdbx_seq_one_letter_code
_entity_poly.pdbx_strand_id
1 'polypeptide(L)'
;MSEVKNLKYYIETWGCQMNEEDSEKLSGMLKRIGYTKTEAKEEASIILFNTCCVRENAENKVYGNLGLLKKLKKNNPDLVIGICGCMMQQKGMADKILKEFPYVDIIFGTHNSYKFPEYLNRVKTEGVQVKEIFDKETEIIEGIPVDRESSIKAFVTIMYGCNNFCTYCVVPYVRGRERSRRPEEIEKEIKELVAQGYKEITLLGQNVNSYGKGLEEEIDFDSDDFDM
;
A
#
# COMPACT_ATOMS: atom_id res chain seq x y z
N MET A 1 15.74 -17.16 28.69
CA MET A 1 15.74 -15.84 28.05
C MET A 1 15.46 -16.09 26.57
N SER A 2 14.24 -15.81 26.10
CA SER A 2 13.91 -15.92 24.67
C SER A 2 14.75 -14.90 23.92
N GLU A 3 15.57 -15.35 22.96
CA GLU A 3 16.24 -14.47 22.01
C GLU A 3 15.17 -13.58 21.38
N VAL A 4 15.31 -12.27 21.55
CA VAL A 4 14.52 -11.29 20.81
C VAL A 4 14.93 -11.49 19.35
N LYS A 5 14.15 -12.29 18.59
CA LYS A 5 14.37 -12.44 17.15
C LYS A 5 14.30 -11.02 16.57
N ASN A 6 15.43 -10.54 16.06
CA ASN A 6 15.52 -9.25 15.38
C ASN A 6 14.71 -9.39 14.05
N LEU A 7 13.42 -9.08 14.12
CA LEU A 7 12.49 -9.25 13.02
C LEU A 7 12.73 -8.14 11.99
N LYS A 8 13.24 -8.52 10.83
CA LYS A 8 13.54 -7.58 9.74
C LYS A 8 12.56 -7.73 8.58
N TYR A 9 12.26 -6.63 7.90
CA TYR A 9 11.48 -6.64 6.67
C TYR A 9 12.23 -5.96 5.52
N TYR A 10 11.95 -6.43 4.33
CA TYR A 10 12.40 -5.85 3.07
C TYR A 10 11.18 -5.53 2.21
N ILE A 11 11.08 -4.30 1.71
CA ILE A 11 10.03 -3.88 0.76
C ILE A 11 10.70 -3.42 -0.52
N GLU A 12 10.29 -3.97 -1.64
CA GLU A 12 10.69 -3.52 -2.97
C GLU A 12 9.49 -3.01 -3.74
N THR A 13 9.58 -1.77 -4.23
CA THR A 13 8.49 -1.06 -4.88
C THR A 13 8.79 -0.86 -6.36
N TRP A 14 7.91 -1.35 -7.20
CA TRP A 14 7.95 -1.10 -8.64
C TRP A 14 6.68 -0.38 -9.06
N GLY A 15 6.70 0.96 -9.07
CA GLY A 15 5.47 1.68 -9.33
C GLY A 15 5.63 3.19 -9.50
N CYS A 16 4.51 3.87 -9.32
CA CYS A 16 4.42 5.32 -9.26
C CYS A 16 4.53 5.80 -7.81
N GLN A 17 4.49 7.11 -7.60
CA GLN A 17 4.52 7.74 -6.28
C GLN A 17 3.42 7.23 -5.33
N MET A 18 2.24 6.86 -5.86
CA MET A 18 1.20 6.21 -5.04
C MET A 18 1.66 4.84 -4.49
N ASN A 19 2.42 4.06 -5.27
CA ASN A 19 3.00 2.81 -4.76
C ASN A 19 4.13 3.09 -3.74
N GLU A 20 4.90 4.16 -3.93
CA GLU A 20 5.91 4.58 -2.95
C GLU A 20 5.26 4.91 -1.61
N GLU A 21 4.20 5.74 -1.61
CA GLU A 21 3.45 6.06 -0.40
C GLU A 21 2.73 4.83 0.19
N ASP A 22 2.16 3.95 -0.63
CA ASP A 22 1.60 2.68 -0.16
C ASP A 22 2.66 1.85 0.57
N SER A 23 3.91 1.84 0.08
CA SER A 23 5.03 1.12 0.73
C SER A 23 5.48 1.80 2.02
N GLU A 24 5.47 3.14 2.10
CA GLU A 24 5.71 3.87 3.35
C GLU A 24 4.67 3.53 4.42
N LYS A 25 3.39 3.35 4.04
CA LYS A 25 2.32 2.87 4.93
C LYS A 25 2.54 1.43 5.38
N LEU A 26 2.90 0.53 4.47
CA LEU A 26 3.25 -0.86 4.82
C LEU A 26 4.45 -0.92 5.77
N SER A 27 5.46 -0.09 5.51
CA SER A 27 6.64 0.07 6.36
C SER A 27 6.25 0.56 7.77
N GLY A 28 5.41 1.59 7.86
CA GLY A 28 4.91 2.12 9.13
C GLY A 28 4.14 1.06 9.94
N MET A 29 3.27 0.29 9.29
CA MET A 29 2.56 -0.81 9.93
C MET A 29 3.51 -1.89 10.46
N LEU A 30 4.54 -2.27 9.70
CA LEU A 30 5.56 -3.24 10.11
C LEU A 30 6.39 -2.74 11.30
N LYS A 31 6.83 -1.48 11.26
CA LYS A 31 7.54 -0.86 12.40
C LYS A 31 6.70 -0.85 13.67
N ARG A 32 5.41 -0.53 13.55
CA ARG A 32 4.48 -0.51 14.70
C ARG A 32 4.34 -1.87 15.38
N ILE A 33 4.51 -2.97 14.65
CA ILE A 33 4.47 -4.33 15.19
C ILE A 33 5.87 -4.91 15.48
N GLY A 34 6.90 -4.06 15.52
CA GLY A 34 8.24 -4.40 16.02
C GLY A 34 9.23 -4.90 14.98
N TYR A 35 8.96 -4.72 13.68
CA TYR A 35 9.94 -5.03 12.64
C TYR A 35 10.84 -3.85 12.35
N THR A 36 12.08 -4.12 11.91
CA THR A 36 13.03 -3.13 11.42
C THR A 36 13.32 -3.32 9.94
N LYS A 37 13.53 -2.23 9.20
CA LYS A 37 13.84 -2.28 7.76
C LYS A 37 15.24 -2.85 7.54
N THR A 38 15.43 -3.64 6.49
CA THR A 38 16.74 -4.09 5.99
C THR A 38 16.82 -3.88 4.49
N GLU A 39 18.04 -3.64 3.98
CA GLU A 39 18.31 -3.55 2.54
C GLU A 39 18.76 -4.92 1.96
N ALA A 40 18.97 -5.92 2.81
CA ALA A 40 19.39 -7.26 2.41
C ALA A 40 18.21 -8.25 2.51
N LYS A 41 17.81 -8.83 1.37
CA LYS A 41 16.72 -9.83 1.30
C LYS A 41 17.02 -11.07 2.15
N GLU A 42 18.28 -11.42 2.25
CA GLU A 42 18.78 -12.59 2.98
C GLU A 42 18.58 -12.48 4.50
N GLU A 43 18.53 -11.26 5.03
CA GLU A 43 18.31 -10.98 6.45
C GLU A 43 16.84 -10.79 6.81
N ALA A 44 15.97 -10.70 5.82
CA ALA A 44 14.57 -10.41 6.04
C ALA A 44 13.80 -11.62 6.56
N SER A 45 12.92 -11.37 7.52
CA SER A 45 11.86 -12.31 7.96
C SER A 45 10.58 -12.13 7.13
N ILE A 46 10.46 -10.97 6.47
CA ILE A 46 9.35 -10.64 5.57
C ILE A 46 9.93 -9.94 4.34
N ILE A 47 9.53 -10.39 3.15
CA ILE A 47 9.80 -9.71 1.89
C ILE A 47 8.47 -9.34 1.25
N LEU A 48 8.26 -8.05 0.96
CA LEU A 48 7.07 -7.55 0.28
C LEU A 48 7.45 -6.93 -1.07
N PHE A 49 6.70 -7.29 -2.11
CA PHE A 49 6.76 -6.66 -3.41
C PHE A 49 5.49 -5.84 -3.64
N ASN A 50 5.63 -4.51 -3.70
CA ASN A 50 4.55 -3.61 -4.06
C ASN A 50 4.65 -3.26 -5.54
N THR A 51 3.63 -3.64 -6.31
CA THR A 51 3.74 -3.77 -7.76
C THR A 51 2.73 -2.92 -8.52
N CYS A 52 3.17 -2.34 -9.64
CA CYS A 52 2.35 -1.56 -10.56
C CYS A 52 1.92 -2.43 -11.75
N CYS A 53 0.78 -2.10 -12.34
CA CYS A 53 0.28 -2.74 -13.57
C CYS A 53 0.43 -1.88 -14.83
N VAL A 54 0.96 -0.66 -14.70
CA VAL A 54 1.05 0.31 -15.82
C VAL A 54 2.43 0.28 -16.50
N ARG A 55 3.45 -0.20 -15.80
CA ARG A 55 4.82 -0.26 -16.33
C ARG A 55 5.09 -1.64 -16.93
N GLU A 56 5.32 -1.69 -18.23
CA GLU A 56 5.51 -2.93 -19.03
C GLU A 56 6.52 -3.91 -18.43
N ASN A 57 7.56 -3.42 -17.78
CA ASN A 57 8.60 -4.26 -17.17
C ASN A 57 8.32 -4.64 -15.69
N ALA A 58 7.24 -4.15 -15.07
CA ALA A 58 6.98 -4.44 -13.66
C ALA A 58 6.62 -5.91 -13.45
N GLU A 59 5.80 -6.48 -14.31
CA GLU A 59 5.41 -7.90 -14.26
C GLU A 59 6.63 -8.80 -14.39
N ASN A 60 7.47 -8.59 -15.41
CA ASN A 60 8.68 -9.37 -15.62
C ASN A 60 9.66 -9.29 -14.43
N LYS A 61 9.78 -8.12 -13.81
CA LYS A 61 10.59 -7.96 -12.59
C LYS A 61 10.03 -8.77 -11.43
N VAL A 62 8.71 -8.77 -11.23
CA VAL A 62 8.06 -9.58 -10.20
C VAL A 62 8.38 -11.06 -10.40
N TYR A 63 8.15 -11.59 -11.61
CA TYR A 63 8.41 -13.01 -11.91
C TYR A 63 9.88 -13.39 -11.70
N GLY A 64 10.81 -12.57 -12.22
CA GLY A 64 12.24 -12.80 -12.04
C GLY A 64 12.66 -12.80 -10.57
N ASN A 65 12.20 -11.82 -9.79
CA ASN A 65 12.51 -11.71 -8.37
C ASN A 65 11.89 -12.84 -7.55
N LEU A 66 10.62 -13.19 -7.81
CA LEU A 66 10.00 -14.34 -7.16
C LEU A 66 10.81 -15.62 -7.41
N GLY A 67 11.23 -15.88 -8.65
CA GLY A 67 12.07 -17.03 -8.95
C GLY A 67 13.32 -17.12 -8.07
N LEU A 68 13.97 -15.97 -7.82
CA LEU A 68 15.14 -15.89 -6.93
C LEU A 68 14.80 -16.19 -5.47
N LEU A 69 13.63 -15.77 -4.98
CA LEU A 69 13.20 -16.00 -3.60
C LEU A 69 12.94 -17.48 -3.28
N LYS A 70 12.71 -18.33 -4.28
CA LYS A 70 12.52 -19.78 -4.07
C LYS A 70 13.64 -20.40 -3.25
N LYS A 71 14.90 -20.02 -3.55
CA LYS A 71 16.08 -20.51 -2.80
C LYS A 71 16.08 -19.98 -1.37
N LEU A 72 15.77 -18.70 -1.16
CA LEU A 72 15.71 -18.12 0.18
C LEU A 72 14.61 -18.77 1.02
N LYS A 73 13.41 -18.97 0.46
CA LYS A 73 12.30 -19.64 1.15
C LYS A 73 12.63 -21.08 1.52
N LYS A 74 13.36 -21.82 0.65
CA LYS A 74 13.83 -23.18 0.94
C LYS A 74 14.82 -23.22 2.11
N ASN A 75 15.71 -22.21 2.18
CA ASN A 75 16.72 -22.13 3.25
C ASN A 75 16.15 -21.59 4.57
N ASN A 76 15.11 -20.75 4.49
CA ASN A 76 14.38 -20.19 5.63
C ASN A 76 12.87 -20.39 5.43
N PRO A 77 12.30 -21.51 5.88
CA PRO A 77 10.87 -21.79 5.74
C PRO A 77 9.96 -20.76 6.44
N ASP A 78 10.47 -20.10 7.50
CA ASP A 78 9.75 -19.07 8.26
C ASP A 78 9.72 -17.71 7.55
N LEU A 79 10.47 -17.53 6.45
CA LEU A 79 10.42 -16.32 5.63
C LEU A 79 9.01 -16.13 5.06
N VAL A 80 8.40 -14.98 5.31
CA VAL A 80 7.11 -14.61 4.71
C VAL A 80 7.35 -13.82 3.43
N ILE A 81 6.77 -14.28 2.32
CA ILE A 81 6.82 -13.61 1.01
C ILE A 81 5.43 -13.09 0.69
N GLY A 82 5.32 -11.76 0.50
CA GLY A 82 4.07 -11.10 0.16
C GLY A 82 4.17 -10.29 -1.13
N ILE A 83 3.04 -10.18 -1.83
CA ILE A 83 2.89 -9.37 -3.05
C ILE A 83 1.63 -8.55 -2.93
N CYS A 84 1.71 -7.27 -3.28
CA CYS A 84 0.57 -6.36 -3.26
C CYS A 84 0.63 -5.32 -4.39
N GLY A 85 -0.29 -4.39 -4.34
CA GLY A 85 -0.35 -3.25 -5.26
C GLY A 85 -1.27 -3.46 -6.46
N CYS A 86 -1.20 -2.53 -7.41
CA CYS A 86 -2.14 -2.48 -8.54
C CYS A 86 -2.12 -3.74 -9.41
N MET A 87 -0.96 -4.41 -9.55
CA MET A 87 -0.86 -5.65 -10.33
C MET A 87 -1.72 -6.75 -9.72
N MET A 88 -1.75 -6.86 -8.39
CA MET A 88 -2.55 -7.90 -7.71
C MET A 88 -4.05 -7.64 -7.76
N GLN A 89 -4.45 -6.39 -7.98
CA GLN A 89 -5.85 -6.01 -8.16
C GLN A 89 -6.42 -6.41 -9.52
N GLN A 90 -5.57 -6.78 -10.49
CA GLN A 90 -6.03 -7.27 -11.79
C GLN A 90 -6.69 -8.64 -11.66
N LYS A 91 -7.83 -8.81 -12.33
CA LYS A 91 -8.61 -10.06 -12.30
C LYS A 91 -7.76 -11.28 -12.70
N GLY A 92 -7.70 -12.28 -11.85
CA GLY A 92 -6.99 -13.53 -12.08
C GLY A 92 -5.47 -13.49 -11.89
N MET A 93 -4.86 -12.31 -11.66
CA MET A 93 -3.42 -12.18 -11.51
C MET A 93 -2.92 -12.86 -10.23
N ALA A 94 -3.64 -12.71 -9.13
CA ALA A 94 -3.31 -13.37 -7.87
C ALA A 94 -3.29 -14.91 -8.01
N ASP A 95 -4.28 -15.48 -8.71
CA ASP A 95 -4.33 -16.93 -8.96
C ASP A 95 -3.18 -17.41 -9.87
N LYS A 96 -2.84 -16.61 -10.88
CA LYS A 96 -1.70 -16.89 -11.76
C LYS A 96 -0.39 -16.94 -10.97
N ILE A 97 -0.17 -15.94 -10.09
CA ILE A 97 1.02 -15.87 -9.23
C ILE A 97 1.08 -17.08 -8.29
N LEU A 98 0.01 -17.42 -7.59
CA LEU A 98 0.01 -18.54 -6.64
C LEU A 98 0.20 -19.89 -7.33
N LYS A 99 -0.31 -20.05 -8.54
CA LYS A 99 -0.11 -21.26 -9.33
C LYS A 99 1.35 -21.44 -9.72
N GLU A 100 2.03 -20.35 -10.10
CA GLU A 100 3.42 -20.40 -10.57
C GLU A 100 4.42 -20.37 -9.39
N PHE A 101 4.09 -19.63 -8.33
CA PHE A 101 4.91 -19.45 -7.14
C PHE A 101 4.16 -19.84 -5.85
N PRO A 102 3.91 -21.15 -5.63
CA PRO A 102 3.10 -21.64 -4.50
C PRO A 102 3.71 -21.35 -3.12
N TYR A 103 4.93 -20.86 -3.06
CA TYR A 103 5.62 -20.45 -1.83
C TYR A 103 5.41 -18.97 -1.47
N VAL A 104 4.60 -18.23 -2.22
CA VAL A 104 4.13 -16.89 -1.83
C VAL A 104 3.08 -17.06 -0.75
N ASP A 105 3.27 -16.40 0.38
CA ASP A 105 2.43 -16.57 1.56
C ASP A 105 1.26 -15.58 1.62
N ILE A 106 1.44 -14.36 1.10
CA ILE A 106 0.44 -13.28 1.20
C ILE A 106 0.26 -12.59 -0.15
N ILE A 107 -0.98 -12.51 -0.62
CA ILE A 107 -1.37 -11.67 -1.75
C ILE A 107 -2.57 -10.82 -1.36
N PHE A 108 -2.47 -9.49 -1.55
CA PHE A 108 -3.57 -8.57 -1.30
C PHE A 108 -3.59 -7.42 -2.30
N GLY A 109 -4.78 -6.83 -2.48
CA GLY A 109 -5.02 -5.75 -3.42
C GLY A 109 -4.74 -4.36 -2.84
N THR A 110 -5.07 -3.34 -3.64
CA THR A 110 -4.94 -1.93 -3.25
C THR A 110 -6.02 -1.48 -2.26
N HIS A 111 -7.19 -2.14 -2.29
CA HIS A 111 -8.36 -1.71 -1.49
C HIS A 111 -8.30 -2.19 -0.04
N ASN A 112 -7.45 -3.13 0.29
CA ASN A 112 -7.38 -3.78 1.59
C ASN A 112 -5.96 -3.83 2.19
N SER A 113 -5.05 -2.98 1.72
CA SER A 113 -3.66 -2.91 2.21
C SER A 113 -3.56 -2.58 3.71
N TYR A 114 -4.50 -1.84 4.25
CA TYR A 114 -4.57 -1.50 5.68
C TYR A 114 -4.74 -2.73 6.59
N LYS A 115 -5.21 -3.85 6.06
CA LYS A 115 -5.36 -5.14 6.77
C LYS A 115 -4.09 -5.99 6.77
N PHE A 116 -3.00 -5.51 6.18
CA PHE A 116 -1.77 -6.29 6.06
C PHE A 116 -1.27 -6.89 7.40
N PRO A 117 -1.31 -6.18 8.55
CA PRO A 117 -0.92 -6.78 9.84
C PRO A 117 -1.78 -8.00 10.24
N GLU A 118 -3.08 -8.00 9.91
CA GLU A 118 -3.98 -9.14 10.12
C GLU A 118 -3.57 -10.33 9.24
N TYR A 119 -3.29 -10.09 7.96
CA TYR A 119 -2.84 -11.13 7.04
C TYR A 119 -1.53 -11.77 7.48
N LEU A 120 -0.58 -10.94 7.91
CA LEU A 120 0.70 -11.41 8.43
C LEU A 120 0.52 -12.27 9.69
N ASN A 121 -0.38 -11.85 10.58
CA ASN A 121 -0.68 -12.63 11.79
C ASN A 121 -1.26 -14.00 11.41
N ARG A 122 -2.23 -14.07 10.50
CA ARG A 122 -2.82 -15.33 10.04
C ARG A 122 -1.77 -16.29 9.46
N VAL A 123 -0.88 -15.78 8.60
CA VAL A 123 0.22 -16.60 8.07
C VAL A 123 1.11 -17.15 9.17
N LYS A 124 1.44 -16.32 10.18
CA LYS A 124 2.37 -16.72 11.25
C LYS A 124 1.78 -17.64 12.30
N THR A 125 0.50 -17.45 12.63
CA THR A 125 -0.15 -18.22 13.71
C THR A 125 -0.87 -19.46 13.21
N GLU A 126 -1.45 -19.39 12.01
CA GLU A 126 -2.26 -20.46 11.43
C GLU A 126 -1.50 -21.26 10.35
N GLY A 127 -0.37 -20.73 9.85
CA GLY A 127 0.40 -21.37 8.79
C GLY A 127 -0.34 -21.41 7.44
N VAL A 128 -1.33 -20.53 7.24
CA VAL A 128 -2.17 -20.51 6.03
C VAL A 128 -1.63 -19.51 5.00
N GLN A 129 -1.79 -19.84 3.74
CA GLN A 129 -1.58 -18.88 2.65
C GLN A 129 -2.78 -17.91 2.59
N VAL A 130 -2.52 -16.61 2.51
CA VAL A 130 -3.54 -15.56 2.46
C VAL A 130 -3.63 -14.97 1.06
N LYS A 131 -4.78 -15.09 0.43
CA LYS A 131 -5.14 -14.38 -0.82
C LYS A 131 -6.40 -13.56 -0.57
N GLU A 132 -6.26 -12.26 -0.46
CA GLU A 132 -7.37 -11.35 -0.16
C GLU A 132 -7.37 -10.19 -1.16
N ILE A 133 -8.25 -10.26 -2.14
CA ILE A 133 -8.45 -9.19 -3.14
C ILE A 133 -9.89 -8.71 -2.99
N PHE A 134 -10.06 -7.46 -2.59
CA PHE A 134 -11.39 -6.87 -2.50
C PHE A 134 -11.81 -6.34 -3.87
N ASP A 135 -12.94 -6.82 -4.37
CA ASP A 135 -13.46 -6.44 -5.70
C ASP A 135 -13.94 -4.97 -5.74
N LYS A 136 -14.28 -4.42 -4.57
CA LYS A 136 -14.75 -3.05 -4.43
C LYS A 136 -13.84 -2.26 -3.50
N GLU A 137 -13.75 -0.99 -3.79
CA GLU A 137 -13.09 -0.03 -2.91
C GLU A 137 -13.79 0.02 -1.54
N THR A 138 -12.99 0.17 -0.51
CA THR A 138 -13.46 0.39 0.86
C THR A 138 -13.49 1.89 1.18
N GLU A 139 -14.05 2.23 2.31
CA GLU A 139 -13.89 3.58 2.89
C GLU A 139 -12.41 3.93 3.03
N ILE A 140 -12.14 5.22 3.01
CA ILE A 140 -10.77 5.71 3.23
C ILE A 140 -10.43 5.53 4.70
N ILE A 141 -9.37 4.81 4.99
CA ILE A 141 -8.90 4.60 6.36
C ILE A 141 -7.83 5.64 6.66
N GLU A 142 -8.13 6.49 7.62
CA GLU A 142 -7.21 7.52 8.11
C GLU A 142 -6.32 7.00 9.25
N GLY A 143 -5.23 7.72 9.55
CA GLY A 143 -4.36 7.41 10.68
C GLY A 143 -3.51 6.15 10.53
N ILE A 144 -3.36 5.63 9.31
CA ILE A 144 -2.42 4.55 9.05
C ILE A 144 -1.00 5.06 9.33
N PRO A 145 -0.19 4.32 10.13
CA PRO A 145 1.18 4.73 10.39
C PRO A 145 2.00 4.75 9.11
N VAL A 146 2.78 5.81 8.90
CA VAL A 146 3.62 5.99 7.72
C VAL A 146 5.09 6.08 8.14
N ASP A 147 5.94 5.28 7.51
CA ASP A 147 7.39 5.36 7.68
C ASP A 147 8.01 5.95 6.41
N ARG A 148 8.25 7.24 6.42
CA ARG A 148 8.70 7.98 5.24
C ARG A 148 10.18 7.77 4.97
N GLU A 149 10.53 7.54 3.72
CA GLU A 149 11.92 7.31 3.32
C GLU A 149 12.74 8.61 3.30
N SER A 150 12.12 9.72 2.92
CA SER A 150 12.77 11.03 2.88
C SER A 150 12.53 11.80 4.19
N SER A 151 13.54 12.53 4.65
CA SER A 151 13.44 13.48 5.78
C SER A 151 13.06 14.91 5.34
N ILE A 152 13.00 15.17 4.03
CA ILE A 152 12.76 16.52 3.48
C ILE A 152 11.43 16.56 2.74
N LYS A 153 11.10 15.49 2.01
CA LYS A 153 9.93 15.38 1.13
C LYS A 153 8.94 14.36 1.65
N ALA A 154 7.66 14.68 1.61
CA ALA A 154 6.57 13.78 1.95
C ALA A 154 5.54 13.70 0.83
N PHE A 155 4.99 12.50 0.63
CA PHE A 155 3.80 12.28 -0.17
C PHE A 155 2.56 12.33 0.73
N VAL A 156 1.52 13.01 0.26
CA VAL A 156 0.21 13.06 0.93
C VAL A 156 -0.86 12.75 -0.10
N THR A 157 -1.43 11.58 -0.02
CA THR A 157 -2.56 11.22 -0.88
C THR A 157 -3.78 12.02 -0.46
N ILE A 158 -4.38 12.75 -1.40
CA ILE A 158 -5.60 13.54 -1.17
C ILE A 158 -6.86 12.87 -1.71
N MET A 159 -6.68 11.93 -2.65
CA MET A 159 -7.78 11.18 -3.25
C MET A 159 -7.31 9.86 -3.84
N TYR A 160 -8.23 8.93 -4.00
CA TYR A 160 -8.03 7.62 -4.60
C TYR A 160 -8.97 7.40 -5.77
N GLY A 161 -8.54 6.59 -6.74
CA GLY A 161 -9.35 6.19 -7.88
C GLY A 161 -9.55 7.28 -8.94
N CYS A 162 -10.28 6.93 -10.00
CA CYS A 162 -10.58 7.85 -11.09
C CYS A 162 -11.83 7.40 -11.85
N ASN A 163 -12.72 8.34 -12.15
CA ASN A 163 -13.97 8.07 -12.86
C ASN A 163 -13.91 8.40 -14.36
N ASN A 164 -12.74 8.75 -14.91
CA ASN A 164 -12.64 9.15 -16.32
C ASN A 164 -12.75 7.97 -17.30
N PHE A 165 -12.42 6.74 -16.89
CA PHE A 165 -12.49 5.54 -17.73
C PHE A 165 -11.91 5.73 -19.13
N CYS A 166 -10.77 6.44 -19.26
CA CYS A 166 -10.07 6.61 -20.54
C CYS A 166 -9.78 5.23 -21.15
N THR A 167 -9.91 5.08 -22.46
CA THR A 167 -9.89 3.81 -23.20
C THR A 167 -8.71 2.88 -22.89
N TYR A 168 -7.55 3.46 -22.61
CA TYR A 168 -6.30 2.71 -22.31
C TYR A 168 -5.95 2.64 -20.82
N CYS A 169 -6.79 3.21 -19.94
CA CYS A 169 -6.43 3.40 -18.55
C CYS A 169 -6.96 2.28 -17.65
N VAL A 170 -6.05 1.65 -16.92
CA VAL A 170 -6.36 0.57 -15.97
C VAL A 170 -6.77 1.10 -14.58
N VAL A 171 -6.51 2.37 -14.29
CA VAL A 171 -6.68 2.97 -12.95
C VAL A 171 -8.06 2.72 -12.34
N PRO A 172 -9.20 2.95 -13.03
CA PRO A 172 -10.52 2.70 -12.46
C PRO A 172 -10.75 1.25 -12.00
N TYR A 173 -10.04 0.31 -12.62
CA TYR A 173 -10.17 -1.14 -12.34
C TYR A 173 -9.27 -1.63 -11.20
N VAL A 174 -8.18 -0.89 -10.90
CA VAL A 174 -7.19 -1.30 -9.90
C VAL A 174 -7.06 -0.36 -8.70
N ARG A 175 -7.59 0.87 -8.81
CA ARG A 175 -7.67 1.86 -7.72
C ARG A 175 -9.11 2.25 -7.38
N GLY A 176 -10.08 1.76 -8.17
CA GLY A 176 -11.50 1.94 -7.95
C GLY A 176 -12.04 3.30 -8.39
N ARG A 177 -13.26 3.60 -7.92
CA ARG A 177 -13.93 4.87 -8.13
C ARG A 177 -13.23 6.00 -7.38
N GLU A 178 -13.46 7.20 -7.87
CA GLU A 178 -12.94 8.44 -7.29
C GLU A 178 -13.50 8.65 -5.88
N ARG A 179 -12.62 8.86 -4.91
CA ARG A 179 -12.94 9.14 -3.50
C ARG A 179 -11.94 10.15 -2.98
N SER A 180 -12.42 11.28 -2.47
CA SER A 180 -11.61 12.32 -1.87
C SER A 180 -11.48 12.12 -0.38
N ARG A 181 -10.30 12.40 0.19
CA ARG A 181 -10.12 12.53 1.63
C ARG A 181 -10.70 13.85 2.09
N ARG A 182 -11.12 13.92 3.35
CA ARG A 182 -11.62 15.15 3.94
C ARG A 182 -10.51 16.18 4.05
N PRO A 183 -10.77 17.47 3.74
CA PRO A 183 -9.76 18.54 3.81
C PRO A 183 -9.10 18.63 5.19
N GLU A 184 -9.88 18.45 6.26
CA GLU A 184 -9.42 18.54 7.65
C GLU A 184 -8.35 17.50 7.97
N GLU A 185 -8.53 16.26 7.47
CA GLU A 185 -7.57 15.17 7.66
C GLU A 185 -6.27 15.41 6.87
N ILE A 186 -6.38 15.96 5.66
CA ILE A 186 -5.23 16.34 4.85
C ILE A 186 -4.47 17.49 5.51
N GLU A 187 -5.17 18.52 5.96
CA GLU A 187 -4.56 19.67 6.63
C GLU A 187 -3.87 19.26 7.91
N LYS A 188 -4.49 18.40 8.71
CA LYS A 188 -3.90 17.83 9.93
C LYS A 188 -2.59 17.10 9.63
N GLU A 189 -2.60 16.18 8.64
CA GLU A 189 -1.41 15.45 8.23
C GLU A 189 -0.30 16.38 7.76
N ILE A 190 -0.62 17.41 6.96
CA ILE A 190 0.34 18.41 6.49
C ILE A 190 0.93 19.20 7.66
N LYS A 191 0.11 19.64 8.63
CA LYS A 191 0.59 20.35 9.82
C LYS A 191 1.56 19.50 10.64
N GLU A 192 1.25 18.21 10.80
CA GLU A 192 2.13 17.27 11.51
C GLU A 192 3.47 17.10 10.77
N LEU A 193 3.45 16.98 9.44
CA LEU A 193 4.66 16.90 8.62
C LEU A 193 5.52 18.16 8.72
N VAL A 194 4.91 19.34 8.64
CA VAL A 194 5.62 20.64 8.80
C VAL A 194 6.25 20.72 10.18
N ALA A 195 5.53 20.32 11.25
CA ALA A 195 6.06 20.28 12.59
C ALA A 195 7.26 19.32 12.76
N GLN A 196 7.28 18.22 12.00
CA GLN A 196 8.41 17.27 11.93
C GLN A 196 9.58 17.79 11.08
N GLY A 197 9.43 18.93 10.39
CA GLY A 197 10.51 19.56 9.63
C GLY A 197 10.52 19.27 8.14
N TYR A 198 9.52 18.59 7.58
CA TYR A 198 9.40 18.38 6.13
C TYR A 198 9.27 19.73 5.40
N LYS A 199 9.93 19.84 4.24
CA LYS A 199 10.01 21.09 3.45
C LYS A 199 9.26 21.02 2.13
N GLU A 200 9.07 19.82 1.61
CA GLU A 200 8.36 19.57 0.35
C GLU A 200 7.23 18.59 0.59
N ILE A 201 6.01 18.95 0.19
CA ILE A 201 4.84 18.08 0.26
C ILE A 201 4.27 17.94 -1.14
N THR A 202 4.22 16.70 -1.62
CA THR A 202 3.60 16.38 -2.91
C THR A 202 2.23 15.77 -2.67
N LEU A 203 1.18 16.46 -3.12
CA LEU A 203 -0.18 15.96 -3.07
C LEU A 203 -0.39 14.91 -4.17
N LEU A 204 -0.86 13.73 -3.80
CA LEU A 204 -1.06 12.60 -4.71
C LEU A 204 -2.54 12.31 -4.96
N GLY A 205 -2.85 11.90 -6.19
CA GLY A 205 -4.14 11.40 -6.62
C GLY A 205 -4.06 10.90 -8.07
N GLN A 206 -5.02 10.10 -8.49
CA GLN A 206 -5.09 9.61 -9.88
C GLN A 206 -5.66 10.66 -10.84
N ASN A 207 -6.45 11.61 -10.31
CA ASN A 207 -6.98 12.76 -11.02
C ASN A 207 -7.21 13.91 -10.04
N VAL A 208 -6.15 14.58 -9.62
CA VAL A 208 -6.19 15.63 -8.59
C VAL A 208 -7.14 16.79 -8.91
N ASN A 209 -7.45 17.03 -10.22
CA ASN A 209 -8.40 18.06 -10.63
C ASN A 209 -9.86 17.73 -10.24
N SER A 210 -10.13 16.48 -9.85
CA SER A 210 -11.47 16.06 -9.39
C SER A 210 -11.58 16.05 -7.87
N TYR A 211 -10.51 16.45 -7.15
CA TYR A 211 -10.55 16.48 -5.70
C TYR A 211 -11.74 17.30 -5.18
N GLY A 212 -12.38 16.78 -4.15
CA GLY A 212 -13.56 17.41 -3.52
C GLY A 212 -14.90 16.94 -4.09
N LYS A 213 -14.95 16.31 -5.26
CA LYS A 213 -16.22 15.77 -5.77
C LYS A 213 -16.74 14.69 -4.82
N GLY A 214 -18.03 14.82 -4.46
CA GLY A 214 -18.71 13.91 -3.53
C GLY A 214 -18.54 14.27 -2.04
N LEU A 215 -17.72 15.26 -1.70
CA LEU A 215 -17.65 15.81 -0.35
C LEU A 215 -18.77 16.83 -0.06
N GLU A 216 -19.31 17.44 -1.12
CA GLU A 216 -20.34 18.50 -1.04
C GLU A 216 -21.68 17.99 -0.48
N GLU A 217 -21.95 16.69 -0.58
CA GLU A 217 -23.19 16.09 -0.04
C GLU A 217 -23.17 15.88 1.48
N GLU A 218 -22.00 15.99 2.12
CA GLU A 218 -21.84 15.83 3.57
C GLU A 218 -21.65 17.17 4.32
N ILE A 219 -21.45 18.27 3.61
CA ILE A 219 -21.34 19.62 4.19
C ILE A 219 -22.75 20.23 4.16
N ASP A 220 -23.53 19.95 5.19
CA ASP A 220 -24.70 20.77 5.51
C ASP A 220 -24.16 22.16 5.88
N PHE A 221 -24.21 23.10 4.96
CA PHE A 221 -24.03 24.50 5.28
C PHE A 221 -25.22 24.92 6.16
N ASP A 222 -25.04 24.84 7.47
CA ASP A 222 -25.90 25.58 8.39
C ASP A 222 -25.82 27.06 7.99
N SER A 223 -26.81 27.47 7.19
CA SER A 223 -26.91 28.79 6.58
C SER A 223 -27.34 29.89 7.58
N ASP A 224 -27.18 29.67 8.88
CA ASP A 224 -27.73 30.55 9.90
C ASP A 224 -26.70 31.49 10.57
N ASP A 225 -25.44 31.52 10.14
CA ASP A 225 -24.43 32.42 10.74
C ASP A 225 -24.03 33.63 9.86
N PHE A 226 -24.92 34.11 9.00
CA PHE A 226 -24.76 35.40 8.33
C PHE A 226 -25.95 36.33 8.62
N ASP A 227 -26.20 36.62 9.88
CA ASP A 227 -26.91 37.84 10.28
C ASP A 227 -25.91 38.85 10.86
N MET A 228 -25.83 40.00 10.13
CA MET A 228 -25.04 41.17 10.49
C MET A 228 -25.59 41.86 11.72
#